data_ecb37a479dabbf1cfbd11970cc110444
#
_entry.id   ecb37a479dabbf1cfbd11970cc110444
#
_cell.length_a   1.000
_cell.length_b   1.000
_cell.length_c   1.000
_cell.angle_alpha   90.00
_cell.angle_beta   90.00
_cell.angle_gamma   90.00
#
_symmetry.space_group_name_H-M   'P 1'
#
loop_
_entity.id
_entity.type
_entity.pdbx_description
1 polymer ?
#
loop_
_entity_poly.entity_id
_entity_poly.type
_entity_poly.pdbx_seq_one_letter_code
_entity_poly.pdbx_strand_id
1 'polypeptide(L)'
;MRKCYLDNIRWVTVVLVVIYHVIYMYNGEGILGGVGKITSLDVQYYDIFLYAVYPWFMLLLFLVSGICSRYYLDSHTAKEFAKSRTRKLLIPSTVGLFAFQFIQGYVSMSISDAFDSMHEIPAVIKYFIMVLSGTGVLWYIQLLWLFSMVLLLIRKIDKDRLWKLGGKANIIAILLMALVIWGAAQILNTPVVVVYRFGYYGADFLLGCFVFSHDEVIATLKKYFVLLLVLGAGAGTAFCVMYFGDNYADAPVNRSILFTVFGWLASMAILSGAAKYADKQNAFTIWMSKNNFGLYVFHCLGISTAALLLGKPGNLPAAMIYIISLIAGFVAAYALNAVISRIPFFRWAVLGIKKERKNDVS
;
A
#
# COMPACT_ATOMS: atom_id res chain seq x y z
N MET A 1 19.94 -13.27 -9.94
CA MET A 1 20.10 -13.28 -8.47
C MET A 1 18.90 -12.57 -7.82
N ARG A 2 18.35 -13.08 -6.71
CA ARG A 2 17.21 -12.45 -6.02
C ARG A 2 17.67 -11.15 -5.36
N LYS A 3 16.97 -10.07 -5.57
CA LYS A 3 17.26 -8.74 -4.98
C LYS A 3 16.56 -8.64 -3.62
N CYS A 4 17.28 -8.96 -2.54
CA CYS A 4 16.71 -9.06 -1.20
C CYS A 4 16.19 -7.71 -0.69
N TYR A 5 16.81 -6.61 -1.11
CA TYR A 5 16.37 -5.25 -0.72
C TYR A 5 14.93 -4.95 -1.13
N LEU A 6 14.43 -5.50 -2.25
CA LEU A 6 13.04 -5.30 -2.67
C LEU A 6 12.05 -5.99 -1.74
N ASP A 7 12.39 -7.18 -1.24
CA ASP A 7 11.58 -7.88 -0.25
C ASP A 7 11.62 -7.13 1.10
N ASN A 8 12.80 -6.60 1.46
CA ASN A 8 12.97 -5.81 2.69
C ASN A 8 12.16 -4.50 2.64
N ILE A 9 12.19 -3.77 1.54
CA ILE A 9 11.33 -2.58 1.35
C ILE A 9 9.86 -2.95 1.57
N ARG A 10 9.39 -4.05 0.97
CA ARG A 10 7.98 -4.44 1.05
C ARG A 10 7.52 -4.71 2.47
N TRP A 11 8.23 -5.56 3.23
CA TRP A 11 7.77 -5.88 4.57
C TRP A 11 7.91 -4.70 5.55
N VAL A 12 8.99 -3.92 5.43
CA VAL A 12 9.17 -2.69 6.24
C VAL A 12 8.04 -1.70 5.95
N THR A 13 7.74 -1.47 4.67
CA THR A 13 6.66 -0.55 4.29
C THR A 13 5.29 -1.06 4.78
N VAL A 14 5.02 -2.37 4.76
CA VAL A 14 3.76 -2.91 5.31
C VAL A 14 3.69 -2.74 6.83
N VAL A 15 4.80 -2.88 7.55
CA VAL A 15 4.83 -2.53 9.00
C VAL A 15 4.49 -1.06 9.22
N LEU A 16 5.07 -0.15 8.41
CA LEU A 16 4.71 1.28 8.45
C LEU A 16 3.24 1.52 8.11
N VAL A 17 2.67 0.74 7.17
CA VAL A 17 1.23 0.79 6.84
C VAL A 17 0.37 0.42 8.05
N VAL A 18 0.77 -0.56 8.85
CA VAL A 18 0.06 -0.91 10.09
C VAL A 18 0.09 0.25 11.08
N ILE A 19 1.26 0.83 11.32
CA ILE A 19 1.42 1.98 12.22
C ILE A 19 0.61 3.18 11.70
N TYR A 20 0.70 3.45 10.38
CA TYR A 20 -0.08 4.50 9.72
C TYR A 20 -1.57 4.34 9.98
N HIS A 21 -2.14 3.13 9.82
CA HIS A 21 -3.57 2.92 10.02
C HIS A 21 -4.00 3.04 11.48
N VAL A 22 -3.12 2.80 12.45
CA VAL A 22 -3.42 3.08 13.87
C VAL A 22 -3.55 4.58 14.10
N ILE A 23 -2.61 5.39 13.61
CA ILE A 23 -2.66 6.85 13.78
C ILE A 23 -3.82 7.43 12.95
N TYR A 24 -3.98 6.97 11.70
CA TYR A 24 -5.08 7.34 10.82
C TYR A 24 -6.46 7.09 11.46
N MET A 25 -6.63 5.98 12.19
CA MET A 25 -7.90 5.62 12.84
C MET A 25 -8.38 6.71 13.81
N TYR A 26 -7.46 7.44 14.43
CA TYR A 26 -7.70 8.45 15.44
C TYR A 26 -7.23 9.85 15.03
N ASN A 27 -7.11 10.12 13.72
CA ASN A 27 -6.59 11.38 13.18
C ASN A 27 -7.45 12.59 13.58
N GLY A 28 -6.80 13.73 13.71
CA GLY A 28 -7.43 15.01 14.03
C GLY A 28 -7.95 15.80 12.82
N GLU A 29 -7.56 15.41 11.59
CA GLU A 29 -7.83 16.17 10.35
C GLU A 29 -9.19 15.81 9.71
N GLY A 30 -10.02 14.99 10.37
CA GLY A 30 -11.33 14.61 9.85
C GLY A 30 -11.32 13.75 8.59
N ILE A 31 -10.22 12.99 8.36
CA ILE A 31 -10.14 12.06 7.24
C ILE A 31 -11.11 10.92 7.46
N LEU A 32 -11.95 10.65 6.46
CA LEU A 32 -13.02 9.67 6.56
C LEU A 32 -12.49 8.24 6.76
N GLY A 33 -13.20 7.46 7.58
CA GLY A 33 -12.96 6.03 7.77
C GLY A 33 -12.34 5.65 9.12
N GLY A 34 -12.03 6.63 9.99
CA GLY A 34 -11.59 6.42 11.37
C GLY A 34 -12.67 6.78 12.41
N VAL A 35 -12.34 6.58 13.68
CA VAL A 35 -13.13 7.06 14.84
C VAL A 35 -12.98 8.58 14.98
N GLY A 36 -11.87 9.13 14.50
CA GLY A 36 -11.51 10.53 14.71
C GLY A 36 -10.77 10.76 16.02
N LYS A 37 -10.55 12.02 16.35
CA LYS A 37 -9.74 12.46 17.50
C LYS A 37 -10.28 11.91 18.83
N ILE A 38 -9.41 11.23 19.57
CA ILE A 38 -9.72 10.67 20.90
C ILE A 38 -8.92 11.33 22.03
N THR A 39 -8.18 12.39 21.72
CA THR A 39 -7.38 13.15 22.69
C THR A 39 -8.04 14.46 23.00
N SER A 40 -7.68 15.03 24.17
CA SER A 40 -8.07 16.38 24.57
C SER A 40 -7.12 17.48 24.07
N LEU A 41 -6.08 17.11 23.31
CA LEU A 41 -5.12 18.06 22.75
C LEU A 41 -5.80 18.93 21.68
N ASP A 42 -5.59 20.23 21.67
CA ASP A 42 -6.09 21.09 20.61
C ASP A 42 -5.46 20.70 19.25
N VAL A 43 -4.16 20.44 19.25
CA VAL A 43 -3.39 20.00 18.09
C VAL A 43 -2.75 18.64 18.37
N GLN A 44 -3.03 17.66 17.52
CA GLN A 44 -2.41 16.31 17.61
C GLN A 44 -1.06 16.26 16.88
N TYR A 45 0.01 16.75 17.52
CA TYR A 45 1.34 16.83 16.88
C TYR A 45 1.90 15.48 16.37
N TYR A 46 1.49 14.36 16.93
CA TYR A 46 1.94 13.06 16.45
C TYR A 46 1.27 12.62 15.13
N ASP A 47 0.21 13.30 14.70
CA ASP A 47 -0.37 13.12 13.35
C ASP A 47 0.63 13.53 12.25
N ILE A 48 1.71 14.26 12.61
CA ILE A 48 2.83 14.56 11.69
C ILE A 48 3.41 13.30 11.03
N PHE A 49 3.30 12.14 11.69
CA PHE A 49 3.70 10.87 11.11
C PHE A 49 2.93 10.55 9.83
N LEU A 50 1.64 10.88 9.78
CA LEU A 50 0.80 10.67 8.60
C LEU A 50 1.31 11.49 7.42
N TYR A 51 1.65 12.76 7.66
CA TYR A 51 2.23 13.65 6.64
C TYR A 51 3.62 13.17 6.19
N ALA A 52 4.43 12.70 7.12
CA ALA A 52 5.77 12.21 6.81
C ALA A 52 5.77 10.90 6.00
N VAL A 53 4.72 10.10 6.07
CA VAL A 53 4.69 8.75 5.47
C VAL A 53 3.78 8.68 4.23
N TYR A 54 2.60 9.31 4.27
CA TYR A 54 1.56 9.15 3.25
C TYR A 54 2.01 9.45 1.81
N PRO A 55 2.81 10.49 1.50
CA PRO A 55 3.17 10.81 0.13
C PRO A 55 3.98 9.74 -0.60
N TRP A 56 4.76 8.92 0.13
CA TRP A 56 5.73 8.01 -0.50
C TRP A 56 5.48 6.52 -0.27
N PHE A 57 4.83 6.09 0.82
CA PHE A 57 4.81 4.67 1.18
C PHE A 57 4.07 3.78 0.16
N MET A 58 2.92 4.22 -0.35
CA MET A 58 2.21 3.49 -1.39
C MET A 58 2.84 3.68 -2.76
N LEU A 59 3.38 4.87 -3.06
CA LEU A 59 4.14 5.15 -4.26
C LEU A 59 5.30 4.15 -4.38
N LEU A 60 6.12 4.04 -3.34
CA LEU A 60 7.25 3.10 -3.28
C LEU A 60 6.82 1.63 -3.47
N LEU A 61 5.68 1.22 -2.93
CA LEU A 61 5.17 -0.14 -3.13
C LEU A 61 4.75 -0.42 -4.58
N PHE A 62 4.17 0.55 -5.27
CA PHE A 62 3.86 0.43 -6.70
C PHE A 62 5.14 0.38 -7.54
N LEU A 63 6.12 1.24 -7.26
CA LEU A 63 7.43 1.24 -7.90
C LEU A 63 8.12 -0.13 -7.79
N VAL A 64 8.27 -0.64 -6.56
CA VAL A 64 8.87 -1.95 -6.28
C VAL A 64 8.10 -3.08 -6.98
N SER A 65 6.77 -2.97 -7.05
CA SER A 65 5.94 -3.96 -7.74
C SER A 65 6.14 -3.92 -9.25
N GLY A 66 6.39 -2.73 -9.83
CA GLY A 66 6.80 -2.55 -11.23
C GLY A 66 8.13 -3.23 -11.54
N ILE A 67 9.16 -2.97 -10.72
CA ILE A 67 10.48 -3.62 -10.81
C ILE A 67 10.34 -5.15 -10.81
N CYS A 68 9.61 -5.68 -9.83
CA CYS A 68 9.41 -7.12 -9.71
C CYS A 68 8.55 -7.72 -10.84
N SER A 69 7.67 -6.93 -11.45
CA SER A 69 6.91 -7.35 -12.62
C SER A 69 7.83 -7.57 -13.83
N ARG A 70 8.82 -6.71 -14.02
CA ARG A 70 9.84 -6.90 -15.06
C ARG A 70 10.63 -8.18 -14.83
N TYR A 71 11.20 -8.37 -13.65
CA TYR A 71 11.99 -9.58 -13.33
C TYR A 71 11.20 -10.88 -13.50
N TYR A 72 9.90 -10.85 -13.19
CA TYR A 72 9.04 -12.00 -13.44
C TYR A 72 8.85 -12.26 -14.93
N LEU A 73 8.61 -11.22 -15.73
CA LEU A 73 8.37 -11.30 -17.17
C LEU A 73 9.64 -11.63 -17.97
N ASP A 74 10.84 -11.47 -17.41
CA ASP A 74 12.10 -11.90 -18.05
C ASP A 74 12.28 -13.43 -18.02
N SER A 75 11.59 -14.13 -17.12
CA SER A 75 11.69 -15.59 -16.94
C SER A 75 10.39 -16.35 -17.21
N HIS A 76 9.27 -15.65 -17.41
CA HIS A 76 7.94 -16.24 -17.59
C HIS A 76 7.18 -15.60 -18.73
N THR A 77 6.28 -16.36 -19.33
CA THR A 77 5.38 -15.85 -20.38
C THR A 77 4.35 -14.85 -19.86
N ALA A 78 3.82 -14.01 -20.76
CA ALA A 78 2.74 -13.08 -20.45
C ALA A 78 1.48 -13.79 -19.89
N LYS A 79 1.18 -15.01 -20.38
CA LYS A 79 0.06 -15.84 -19.91
C LYS A 79 0.26 -16.31 -18.45
N GLU A 80 1.46 -16.76 -18.12
CA GLU A 80 1.82 -17.17 -16.75
C GLU A 80 1.79 -15.99 -15.80
N PHE A 81 2.31 -14.83 -16.21
CA PHE A 81 2.24 -13.60 -15.45
C PHE A 81 0.77 -13.20 -15.17
N ALA A 82 -0.07 -13.10 -16.21
CA ALA A 82 -1.48 -12.76 -16.05
C ALA A 82 -2.19 -13.74 -15.09
N LYS A 83 -2.01 -15.05 -15.27
CA LYS A 83 -2.58 -16.09 -14.41
C LYS A 83 -2.10 -15.96 -12.95
N SER A 84 -0.81 -15.67 -12.75
CA SER A 84 -0.23 -15.48 -11.42
C SER A 84 -0.79 -14.24 -10.74
N ARG A 85 -0.87 -13.09 -11.47
CA ARG A 85 -1.42 -11.84 -10.94
C ARG A 85 -2.91 -11.95 -10.63
N THR A 86 -3.70 -12.54 -11.54
CA THR A 86 -5.14 -12.76 -11.30
C THR A 86 -5.36 -13.58 -10.02
N ARG A 87 -4.62 -14.69 -9.85
CA ARG A 87 -4.77 -15.50 -8.66
C ARG A 87 -4.34 -14.80 -7.37
N LYS A 88 -3.23 -14.05 -7.39
CA LYS A 88 -2.64 -13.45 -6.17
C LYS A 88 -3.23 -12.08 -5.81
N LEU A 89 -3.86 -11.39 -6.76
CA LEU A 89 -4.33 -10.02 -6.57
C LEU A 89 -5.84 -9.90 -6.81
N LEU A 90 -6.35 -10.35 -7.97
CA LEU A 90 -7.76 -10.18 -8.31
C LEU A 90 -8.66 -11.08 -7.46
N ILE A 91 -8.32 -12.36 -7.30
CA ILE A 91 -9.14 -13.28 -6.48
C ILE A 91 -9.27 -12.78 -5.04
N PRO A 92 -8.19 -12.43 -4.31
CA PRO A 92 -8.32 -11.87 -2.96
C PRO A 92 -9.14 -10.58 -2.90
N SER A 93 -9.03 -9.71 -3.90
CA SER A 93 -9.73 -8.43 -3.91
C SER A 93 -11.13 -8.46 -4.53
N THR A 94 -11.60 -9.62 -4.97
CA THR A 94 -12.96 -9.85 -5.47
C THR A 94 -13.63 -10.99 -4.69
N VAL A 95 -13.28 -12.26 -4.95
CA VAL A 95 -13.86 -13.40 -4.24
C VAL A 95 -13.61 -13.31 -2.73
N GLY A 96 -12.39 -12.93 -2.31
CA GLY A 96 -12.03 -12.73 -0.91
C GLY A 96 -12.81 -11.60 -0.25
N LEU A 97 -13.16 -10.55 -1.02
CA LEU A 97 -13.98 -9.45 -0.57
C LEU A 97 -15.38 -9.95 -0.13
N PHE A 98 -16.04 -10.75 -0.98
CA PHE A 98 -17.32 -11.36 -0.65
C PHE A 98 -17.22 -12.44 0.43
N ALA A 99 -16.17 -13.25 0.41
CA ALA A 99 -16.06 -14.39 1.32
C ALA A 99 -15.65 -14.01 2.74
N PHE A 100 -14.93 -12.89 2.93
CA PHE A 100 -14.32 -12.56 4.23
C PHE A 100 -14.38 -11.08 4.59
N GLN A 101 -14.10 -10.16 3.64
CA GLN A 101 -13.90 -8.73 3.98
C GLN A 101 -15.20 -7.98 4.31
N PHE A 102 -16.38 -8.60 4.11
CA PHE A 102 -17.64 -8.06 4.63
C PHE A 102 -17.59 -7.87 6.16
N ILE A 103 -16.74 -8.65 6.87
CA ILE A 103 -16.51 -8.50 8.32
C ILE A 103 -15.83 -7.16 8.60
N GLN A 104 -14.81 -6.77 7.81
CA GLN A 104 -14.20 -5.45 7.90
C GLN A 104 -15.23 -4.35 7.61
N GLY A 105 -16.08 -4.57 6.60
CA GLY A 105 -17.15 -3.63 6.27
C GLY A 105 -18.17 -3.46 7.40
N TYR A 106 -18.56 -4.57 8.04
CA TYR A 106 -19.41 -4.53 9.23
C TYR A 106 -18.79 -3.67 10.35
N VAL A 107 -17.53 -3.91 10.67
CA VAL A 107 -16.81 -3.13 11.71
C VAL A 107 -16.71 -1.66 11.33
N SER A 108 -16.35 -1.34 10.09
CA SER A 108 -16.25 0.04 9.62
C SER A 108 -17.59 0.79 9.67
N MET A 109 -18.68 0.13 9.26
CA MET A 109 -20.04 0.68 9.33
C MET A 109 -20.52 0.86 10.77
N SER A 110 -20.11 -0.02 11.69
CA SER A 110 -20.40 0.11 13.12
C SER A 110 -19.63 1.27 13.77
N ILE A 111 -18.44 1.59 13.28
CA ILE A 111 -17.67 2.78 13.73
C ILE A 111 -18.41 4.07 13.36
N SER A 112 -18.93 4.15 12.13
CA SER A 112 -19.60 5.34 11.59
C SER A 112 -21.10 5.42 11.88
N ASP A 113 -21.67 4.53 12.70
CA ASP A 113 -23.11 4.40 12.99
C ASP A 113 -24.00 4.30 11.73
N ALA A 114 -23.43 3.81 10.62
CA ALA A 114 -24.14 3.72 9.33
C ALA A 114 -25.36 2.80 9.38
N PHE A 115 -25.41 1.83 10.30
CA PHE A 115 -26.54 0.93 10.46
C PHE A 115 -27.80 1.63 10.99
N ASP A 116 -27.67 2.77 11.70
CA ASP A 116 -28.80 3.51 12.28
C ASP A 116 -29.70 4.10 11.19
N SER A 117 -29.13 4.41 10.03
CA SER A 117 -29.86 4.91 8.85
C SER A 117 -30.41 3.79 7.94
N MET A 118 -30.16 2.52 8.29
CA MET A 118 -30.43 1.37 7.40
C MET A 118 -31.49 0.40 7.91
N HIS A 119 -32.37 0.83 8.83
CA HIS A 119 -33.34 -0.08 9.45
C HIS A 119 -34.26 -0.75 8.43
N GLU A 120 -34.70 -0.04 7.41
CA GLU A 120 -35.63 -0.54 6.39
C GLU A 120 -34.93 -1.25 5.21
N ILE A 121 -33.59 -1.21 5.15
CA ILE A 121 -32.84 -1.83 4.05
C ILE A 121 -32.85 -3.35 4.18
N PRO A 122 -33.20 -4.13 3.11
CA PRO A 122 -33.14 -5.59 3.12
C PRO A 122 -31.73 -6.12 3.46
N ALA A 123 -31.67 -7.25 4.19
CA ALA A 123 -30.42 -7.85 4.66
C ALA A 123 -29.42 -8.15 3.53
N VAL A 124 -29.92 -8.55 2.35
CA VAL A 124 -29.08 -8.79 1.17
C VAL A 124 -28.36 -7.51 0.71
N ILE A 125 -29.08 -6.38 0.66
CA ILE A 125 -28.49 -5.10 0.28
C ILE A 125 -27.49 -4.65 1.35
N LYS A 126 -27.81 -4.79 2.65
CA LYS A 126 -26.85 -4.52 3.74
C LYS A 126 -25.56 -5.33 3.58
N TYR A 127 -25.66 -6.61 3.21
CA TYR A 127 -24.48 -7.43 2.95
C TYR A 127 -23.63 -6.88 1.81
N PHE A 128 -24.21 -6.46 0.68
CA PHE A 128 -23.46 -5.85 -0.42
C PHE A 128 -22.79 -4.53 0.01
N ILE A 129 -23.48 -3.71 0.81
CA ILE A 129 -22.88 -2.48 1.34
C ILE A 129 -21.69 -2.81 2.26
N MET A 130 -21.83 -3.81 3.16
CA MET A 130 -20.71 -4.28 3.98
C MET A 130 -19.55 -4.80 3.14
N VAL A 131 -19.81 -5.55 2.06
CA VAL A 131 -18.77 -6.02 1.14
C VAL A 131 -18.01 -4.84 0.52
N LEU A 132 -18.71 -3.83 0.02
CA LEU A 132 -18.09 -2.65 -0.58
C LEU A 132 -17.30 -1.82 0.45
N SER A 133 -17.87 -1.60 1.63
CA SER A 133 -17.20 -0.90 2.75
C SER A 133 -15.98 -1.69 3.25
N GLY A 134 -15.99 -3.00 3.09
CA GLY A 134 -14.88 -3.90 3.45
C GLY A 134 -13.70 -3.87 2.47
N THR A 135 -13.76 -3.11 1.37
CA THR A 135 -12.64 -2.99 0.41
C THR A 135 -11.37 -2.54 1.13
N GLY A 136 -11.48 -1.55 2.04
CA GLY A 136 -10.37 -1.13 2.89
C GLY A 136 -9.03 -1.08 2.14
N VAL A 137 -8.04 -1.78 2.68
CA VAL A 137 -6.68 -1.83 2.10
C VAL A 137 -6.58 -2.59 0.77
N LEU A 138 -7.59 -3.35 0.36
CA LEU A 138 -7.54 -4.15 -0.87
C LEU A 138 -7.47 -3.31 -2.16
N TRP A 139 -7.79 -2.01 -2.08
CA TRP A 139 -7.67 -1.09 -3.21
C TRP A 139 -6.29 -1.15 -3.89
N TYR A 140 -5.21 -1.31 -3.12
CA TYR A 140 -3.85 -1.40 -3.65
C TYR A 140 -3.66 -2.62 -4.56
N ILE A 141 -4.12 -3.80 -4.14
CA ILE A 141 -3.95 -5.01 -4.95
C ILE A 141 -4.90 -5.03 -6.15
N GLN A 142 -6.04 -4.31 -6.10
CA GLN A 142 -6.92 -4.09 -7.25
C GLN A 142 -6.21 -3.26 -8.31
N LEU A 143 -5.65 -2.11 -7.93
CA LEU A 143 -4.86 -1.27 -8.83
C LEU A 143 -3.63 -2.00 -9.37
N LEU A 144 -2.95 -2.74 -8.51
CA LEU A 144 -1.77 -3.49 -8.91
C LEU A 144 -2.09 -4.58 -9.95
N TRP A 145 -3.25 -5.24 -9.84
CA TRP A 145 -3.72 -6.14 -10.88
C TRP A 145 -3.99 -5.41 -12.18
N LEU A 146 -4.74 -4.30 -12.13
CA LEU A 146 -5.05 -3.49 -13.30
C LEU A 146 -3.78 -3.03 -14.01
N PHE A 147 -2.83 -2.44 -13.28
CA PHE A 147 -1.56 -1.98 -13.85
C PHE A 147 -0.72 -3.12 -14.41
N SER A 148 -0.80 -4.32 -13.81
CA SER A 148 -0.15 -5.52 -14.36
C SER A 148 -0.74 -5.90 -15.72
N MET A 149 -2.06 -5.77 -15.92
CA MET A 149 -2.69 -6.05 -17.22
C MET A 149 -2.38 -4.95 -18.24
N VAL A 150 -2.40 -3.68 -17.83
CA VAL A 150 -1.99 -2.54 -18.67
C VAL A 150 -0.53 -2.69 -19.12
N LEU A 151 0.36 -3.12 -18.23
CA LEU A 151 1.76 -3.41 -18.56
C LEU A 151 1.89 -4.44 -19.68
N LEU A 152 1.11 -5.52 -19.66
CA LEU A 152 1.14 -6.53 -20.73
C LEU A 152 0.70 -5.94 -22.09
N LEU A 153 -0.32 -5.07 -22.08
CA LEU A 153 -0.77 -4.38 -23.29
C LEU A 153 0.31 -3.44 -23.83
N ILE A 154 0.92 -2.63 -22.96
CA ILE A 154 2.01 -1.72 -23.36
C ILE A 154 3.18 -2.51 -23.93
N ARG A 155 3.65 -3.58 -23.28
CA ARG A 155 4.77 -4.39 -23.77
C ARG A 155 4.49 -5.05 -25.12
N LYS A 156 3.25 -5.47 -25.38
CA LYS A 156 2.85 -6.04 -26.67
C LYS A 156 3.00 -5.02 -27.80
N ILE A 157 2.73 -3.74 -27.55
CA ILE A 157 2.79 -2.65 -28.54
C ILE A 157 4.21 -2.10 -28.65
N ASP A 158 4.82 -1.81 -27.50
CA ASP A 158 6.11 -1.13 -27.37
C ASP A 158 7.33 -1.99 -27.74
N LYS A 159 7.22 -3.30 -27.61
CA LYS A 159 8.29 -4.28 -27.88
C LYS A 159 9.60 -3.94 -27.15
N ASP A 160 9.49 -3.59 -25.86
CA ASP A 160 10.61 -3.22 -24.96
C ASP A 160 11.42 -1.96 -25.37
N ARG A 161 10.90 -1.07 -26.21
CA ARG A 161 11.57 0.19 -26.57
C ARG A 161 11.67 1.13 -25.36
N LEU A 162 10.58 1.30 -24.61
CA LEU A 162 10.55 2.09 -23.37
C LEU A 162 11.54 1.55 -22.34
N TRP A 163 11.64 0.24 -22.20
CA TRP A 163 12.61 -0.38 -21.31
C TRP A 163 14.05 -0.05 -21.73
N LYS A 164 14.40 -0.23 -23.01
CA LYS A 164 15.74 0.13 -23.53
C LYS A 164 16.08 1.60 -23.33
N LEU A 165 15.10 2.49 -23.46
CA LEU A 165 15.28 3.92 -23.21
C LEU A 165 15.48 4.18 -21.71
N GLY A 166 14.70 3.54 -20.85
CA GLY A 166 14.74 3.69 -19.40
C GLY A 166 16.09 3.35 -18.78
N GLY A 167 16.82 2.37 -19.34
CA GLY A 167 18.16 2.00 -18.88
C GLY A 167 19.22 3.09 -19.06
N LYS A 168 18.95 4.13 -19.86
CA LYS A 168 19.84 5.30 -20.05
C LYS A 168 19.58 6.43 -19.03
N ALA A 169 18.66 6.24 -18.08
CA ALA A 169 18.31 7.29 -17.12
C ALA A 169 19.49 7.61 -16.19
N ASN A 170 19.93 8.85 -16.25
CA ASN A 170 20.89 9.42 -15.32
C ASN A 170 20.20 10.11 -14.15
N ILE A 171 20.96 10.64 -13.18
CA ILE A 171 20.40 11.27 -11.99
C ILE A 171 19.48 12.48 -12.32
N ILE A 172 19.80 13.26 -13.34
CA ILE A 172 18.99 14.41 -13.76
C ILE A 172 17.64 13.93 -14.29
N ALA A 173 17.65 12.91 -15.16
CA ALA A 173 16.43 12.30 -15.68
C ALA A 173 15.56 11.73 -14.54
N ILE A 174 16.19 11.06 -13.56
CA ILE A 174 15.48 10.52 -12.38
C ILE A 174 14.83 11.65 -11.56
N LEU A 175 15.51 12.76 -11.34
CA LEU A 175 14.94 13.91 -10.63
C LEU A 175 13.78 14.53 -11.43
N LEU A 176 13.94 14.69 -12.75
CA LEU A 176 12.90 15.24 -13.62
C LEU A 176 11.66 14.33 -13.74
N MET A 177 11.77 13.03 -13.48
CA MET A 177 10.62 12.12 -13.43
C MET A 177 9.62 12.52 -12.33
N ALA A 178 10.01 13.31 -11.31
CA ALA A 178 9.07 13.92 -10.37
C ALA A 178 7.98 14.75 -11.09
N LEU A 179 8.32 15.44 -12.18
CA LEU A 179 7.37 16.22 -12.99
C LEU A 179 6.41 15.29 -13.76
N VAL A 180 6.90 14.15 -14.24
CA VAL A 180 6.06 13.15 -14.90
C VAL A 180 5.04 12.59 -13.90
N ILE A 181 5.49 12.25 -12.68
CA ILE A 181 4.60 11.77 -11.61
C ILE A 181 3.62 12.86 -11.17
N TRP A 182 4.05 14.11 -11.07
CA TRP A 182 3.17 15.25 -10.78
C TRP A 182 2.10 15.44 -11.85
N GLY A 183 2.47 15.43 -13.12
CA GLY A 183 1.53 15.49 -14.25
C GLY A 183 0.52 14.33 -14.21
N ALA A 184 1.00 13.11 -13.97
CA ALA A 184 0.17 11.93 -13.82
C ALA A 184 -0.78 12.02 -12.61
N ALA A 185 -0.36 12.71 -11.53
CA ALA A 185 -1.21 12.94 -10.35
C ALA A 185 -2.42 13.84 -10.63
N GLN A 186 -2.42 14.60 -11.72
CA GLN A 186 -3.55 15.48 -12.09
C GLN A 186 -4.66 14.73 -12.83
N ILE A 187 -4.39 13.54 -13.36
CA ILE A 187 -5.31 12.80 -14.24
C ILE A 187 -5.75 11.47 -13.61
N LEU A 188 -6.90 10.98 -14.07
CA LEU A 188 -7.44 9.66 -13.72
C LEU A 188 -7.57 9.45 -12.19
N ASN A 189 -8.05 10.47 -11.48
CA ASN A 189 -8.43 10.39 -10.07
C ASN A 189 -9.93 10.15 -9.96
N THR A 190 -10.33 9.32 -8.99
CA THR A 190 -11.76 9.12 -8.70
C THR A 190 -12.28 10.18 -7.74
N PRO A 191 -13.48 10.71 -7.96
CA PRO A 191 -14.03 11.77 -7.12
C PRO A 191 -14.56 11.27 -5.77
N VAL A 192 -14.96 10.00 -5.69
CA VAL A 192 -15.64 9.44 -4.50
C VAL A 192 -14.67 8.67 -3.60
N VAL A 193 -13.74 7.91 -4.18
CA VAL A 193 -12.79 7.08 -3.44
C VAL A 193 -11.39 7.60 -3.71
N VAL A 194 -10.95 8.54 -2.89
CA VAL A 194 -9.71 9.34 -3.09
C VAL A 194 -8.42 8.53 -3.23
N VAL A 195 -8.40 7.28 -2.74
CA VAL A 195 -7.24 6.40 -2.85
C VAL A 195 -7.03 5.84 -4.26
N TYR A 196 -8.06 5.83 -5.13
CA TYR A 196 -7.91 5.35 -6.52
C TYR A 196 -7.35 6.46 -7.43
N ARG A 197 -6.05 6.64 -7.36
CA ARG A 197 -5.28 7.59 -8.17
C ARG A 197 -4.54 6.84 -9.27
N PHE A 198 -5.28 6.49 -10.33
CA PHE A 198 -4.77 5.62 -11.41
C PHE A 198 -3.58 6.23 -12.15
N GLY A 199 -3.60 7.53 -12.43
CA GLY A 199 -2.48 8.21 -13.08
C GLY A 199 -1.23 8.19 -12.21
N TYR A 200 -1.34 8.63 -10.96
CA TYR A 200 -0.25 8.73 -10.00
C TYR A 200 0.47 7.41 -9.76
N TYR A 201 -0.27 6.40 -9.32
CA TYR A 201 0.31 5.08 -9.01
C TYR A 201 0.65 4.27 -10.25
N GLY A 202 -0.11 4.44 -11.35
CA GLY A 202 0.14 3.75 -12.61
C GLY A 202 1.43 4.20 -13.28
N ALA A 203 1.69 5.52 -13.32
CA ALA A 203 2.93 6.07 -13.85
C ALA A 203 4.14 5.54 -13.04
N ASP A 204 4.04 5.53 -11.73
CA ASP A 204 5.10 5.06 -10.85
C ASP A 204 5.38 3.55 -11.01
N PHE A 205 4.33 2.73 -11.09
CA PHE A 205 4.45 1.30 -11.39
C PHE A 205 5.15 1.05 -12.74
N LEU A 206 4.80 1.83 -13.77
CA LEU A 206 5.41 1.71 -15.10
C LEU A 206 6.89 2.17 -15.08
N LEU A 207 7.22 3.26 -14.39
CA LEU A 207 8.61 3.67 -14.18
C LEU A 207 9.41 2.59 -13.45
N GLY A 208 8.81 1.94 -12.44
CA GLY A 208 9.42 0.78 -11.78
C GLY A 208 9.82 -0.31 -12.78
N CYS A 209 8.90 -0.65 -13.70
CA CYS A 209 9.13 -1.68 -14.70
C CYS A 209 10.14 -1.25 -15.79
N PHE A 210 10.00 -0.04 -16.33
CA PHE A 210 10.75 0.37 -17.52
C PHE A 210 12.07 1.07 -17.20
N VAL A 211 12.23 1.65 -16.01
CA VAL A 211 13.44 2.42 -15.63
C VAL A 211 14.19 1.72 -14.49
N PHE A 212 13.54 1.52 -13.35
CA PHE A 212 14.21 1.06 -12.13
C PHE A 212 14.46 -0.45 -12.05
N SER A 213 14.10 -1.19 -13.09
CA SER A 213 14.49 -2.60 -13.24
C SER A 213 15.91 -2.79 -13.81
N HIS A 214 16.59 -1.70 -14.20
CA HIS A 214 17.97 -1.72 -14.69
C HIS A 214 18.98 -1.61 -13.55
N ASP A 215 19.98 -2.49 -13.54
CA ASP A 215 21.04 -2.47 -12.52
C ASP A 215 21.90 -1.21 -12.58
N GLU A 216 22.09 -0.63 -13.76
CA GLU A 216 22.82 0.62 -13.99
C GLU A 216 22.11 1.82 -13.37
N VAL A 217 20.77 1.85 -13.46
CA VAL A 217 19.94 2.89 -12.83
C VAL A 217 19.98 2.75 -11.32
N ILE A 218 19.90 1.53 -10.79
CA ILE A 218 20.05 1.28 -9.36
C ILE A 218 21.46 1.65 -8.87
N ALA A 219 22.51 1.37 -9.66
CA ALA A 219 23.88 1.81 -9.35
C ALA A 219 23.99 3.33 -9.28
N THR A 220 23.33 4.04 -10.20
CA THR A 220 23.23 5.51 -10.18
C THR A 220 22.54 6.00 -8.91
N LEU A 221 21.41 5.41 -8.53
CA LEU A 221 20.73 5.75 -7.27
C LEU A 221 21.64 5.56 -6.06
N LYS A 222 22.33 4.41 -5.97
CA LYS A 222 23.25 4.10 -4.86
C LYS A 222 24.39 5.13 -4.74
N LYS A 223 24.89 5.63 -5.88
CA LYS A 223 25.92 6.68 -5.94
C LYS A 223 25.40 8.00 -5.35
N TYR A 224 24.17 8.38 -5.67
CA TYR A 224 23.57 9.65 -5.26
C TYR A 224 22.66 9.52 -4.01
N PHE A 225 22.81 8.45 -3.23
CA PHE A 225 21.97 8.19 -2.05
C PHE A 225 21.89 9.40 -1.09
N VAL A 226 23.03 9.98 -0.73
CA VAL A 226 23.08 11.12 0.23
C VAL A 226 22.35 12.34 -0.33
N LEU A 227 22.52 12.65 -1.60
CA LEU A 227 21.81 13.74 -2.27
C LEU A 227 20.29 13.51 -2.20
N LEU A 228 19.83 12.32 -2.57
CA LEU A 228 18.42 11.96 -2.55
C LEU A 228 17.84 12.00 -1.13
N LEU A 229 18.60 11.55 -0.13
CA LEU A 229 18.20 11.59 1.25
C LEU A 229 18.02 13.04 1.75
N VAL A 230 18.98 13.91 1.47
CA VAL A 230 18.92 15.32 1.87
C VAL A 230 17.78 16.06 1.18
N LEU A 231 17.62 15.86 -0.14
CA LEU A 231 16.52 16.46 -0.89
C LEU A 231 15.16 15.92 -0.42
N GLY A 232 15.04 14.61 -0.19
CA GLY A 232 13.82 13.99 0.32
C GLY A 232 13.46 14.46 1.73
N ALA A 233 14.44 14.54 2.63
CA ALA A 233 14.24 15.07 3.98
C ALA A 233 13.83 16.56 3.96
N GLY A 234 14.49 17.38 3.14
CA GLY A 234 14.14 18.80 2.98
C GLY A 234 12.73 19.00 2.43
N ALA A 235 12.37 18.26 1.37
CA ALA A 235 11.02 18.30 0.80
C ALA A 235 9.96 17.80 1.79
N GLY A 236 10.27 16.75 2.58
CA GLY A 236 9.39 16.22 3.61
C GLY A 236 9.16 17.21 4.77
N THR A 237 10.23 17.86 5.24
CA THR A 237 10.10 18.92 6.25
C THR A 237 9.26 20.07 5.72
N ALA A 238 9.51 20.54 4.50
CA ALA A 238 8.72 21.59 3.88
C ALA A 238 7.25 21.18 3.75
N PHE A 239 6.97 19.95 3.34
CA PHE A 239 5.61 19.44 3.22
C PHE A 239 4.90 19.41 4.58
N CYS A 240 5.55 18.87 5.61
CA CYS A 240 4.98 18.81 6.95
C CYS A 240 4.70 20.21 7.52
N VAL A 241 5.62 21.16 7.33
CA VAL A 241 5.44 22.55 7.83
C VAL A 241 4.33 23.27 7.08
N MET A 242 4.21 23.07 5.76
CA MET A 242 3.20 23.80 4.96
C MET A 242 1.79 23.25 5.06
N TYR A 243 1.65 21.95 5.26
CA TYR A 243 0.34 21.27 5.15
C TYR A 243 -0.13 20.60 6.44
N PHE A 244 0.62 20.73 7.54
CA PHE A 244 0.18 20.16 8.82
C PHE A 244 -1.14 20.81 9.27
N GLY A 245 -2.15 19.96 9.54
CA GLY A 245 -3.51 20.38 9.85
C GLY A 245 -4.48 20.37 8.65
N ASP A 246 -3.95 20.28 7.42
CA ASP A 246 -4.78 20.14 6.22
C ASP A 246 -5.07 18.66 5.93
N ASN A 247 -6.15 18.37 5.18
CA ASN A 247 -6.42 17.02 4.71
C ASN A 247 -5.40 16.61 3.64
N TYR A 248 -4.33 15.92 4.06
CA TYR A 248 -3.25 15.45 3.17
C TYR A 248 -3.71 14.36 2.18
N ALA A 249 -4.83 13.68 2.44
CA ALA A 249 -5.29 12.55 1.63
C ALA A 249 -6.12 12.99 0.43
N ASP A 250 -6.61 14.23 0.40
CA ASP A 250 -7.49 14.74 -0.66
C ASP A 250 -6.88 15.96 -1.39
N ALA A 251 -7.54 16.37 -2.46
CA ALA A 251 -7.20 17.58 -3.20
C ALA A 251 -7.57 18.82 -2.35
N PRO A 252 -6.79 19.92 -2.43
CA PRO A 252 -5.66 20.11 -3.34
C PRO A 252 -4.31 19.54 -2.87
N VAL A 253 -4.17 19.17 -1.60
CA VAL A 253 -2.89 18.81 -0.96
C VAL A 253 -2.23 17.64 -1.67
N ASN A 254 -2.95 16.52 -1.87
CA ASN A 254 -2.39 15.32 -2.49
C ASN A 254 -2.03 15.49 -3.99
N ARG A 255 -2.45 16.60 -4.64
CA ARG A 255 -2.09 16.95 -6.02
C ARG A 255 -1.05 18.06 -6.10
N SER A 256 -0.62 18.60 -4.96
CA SER A 256 0.40 19.65 -4.93
C SER A 256 1.73 19.14 -5.46
N ILE A 257 2.53 20.08 -6.03
CA ILE A 257 3.86 19.74 -6.51
C ILE A 257 4.76 19.28 -5.36
N LEU A 258 4.61 19.88 -4.19
CA LEU A 258 5.43 19.52 -3.02
C LEU A 258 5.11 18.13 -2.50
N PHE A 259 3.83 17.73 -2.45
CA PHE A 259 3.42 16.36 -2.14
C PHE A 259 4.09 15.34 -3.05
N THR A 260 4.06 15.61 -4.37
CA THR A 260 4.60 14.69 -5.37
C THR A 260 6.12 14.64 -5.37
N VAL A 261 6.78 15.80 -5.27
CA VAL A 261 8.25 15.89 -5.20
C VAL A 261 8.76 15.20 -3.92
N PHE A 262 8.12 15.42 -2.79
CA PHE A 262 8.47 14.71 -1.55
C PHE A 262 8.27 13.21 -1.70
N GLY A 263 7.09 12.78 -2.18
CA GLY A 263 6.78 11.36 -2.39
C GLY A 263 7.81 10.67 -3.28
N TRP A 264 8.19 11.31 -4.37
CA TRP A 264 9.20 10.81 -5.32
C TRP A 264 10.59 10.75 -4.71
N LEU A 265 11.09 11.84 -4.15
CA LEU A 265 12.44 11.91 -3.58
C LEU A 265 12.61 10.95 -2.40
N ALA A 266 11.63 10.85 -1.52
CA ALA A 266 11.63 9.88 -0.43
C ALA A 266 11.66 8.44 -0.95
N SER A 267 10.86 8.12 -1.97
CA SER A 267 10.87 6.79 -2.61
C SER A 267 12.25 6.48 -3.22
N MET A 268 12.89 7.45 -3.89
CA MET A 268 14.23 7.28 -4.46
C MET A 268 15.30 7.12 -3.36
N ALA A 269 15.22 7.90 -2.28
CA ALA A 269 16.13 7.79 -1.14
C ALA A 269 16.01 6.41 -0.47
N ILE A 270 14.80 5.92 -0.23
CA ILE A 270 14.57 4.62 0.41
C ILE A 270 15.00 3.48 -0.53
N LEU A 271 14.66 3.54 -1.81
CA LEU A 271 15.08 2.53 -2.79
C LEU A 271 16.60 2.45 -2.89
N SER A 272 17.29 3.59 -2.98
CA SER A 272 18.74 3.66 -3.06
C SER A 272 19.43 3.19 -1.77
N GLY A 273 18.92 3.60 -0.62
CA GLY A 273 19.42 3.20 0.70
C GLY A 273 19.25 1.70 0.94
N ALA A 274 18.07 1.16 0.62
CA ALA A 274 17.82 -0.26 0.74
C ALA A 274 18.70 -1.10 -0.20
N ALA A 275 18.87 -0.67 -1.46
CA ALA A 275 19.76 -1.33 -2.40
C ALA A 275 21.24 -1.27 -1.98
N LYS A 276 21.64 -0.23 -1.23
CA LYS A 276 23.02 -0.05 -0.78
C LYS A 276 23.32 -0.79 0.53
N TYR A 277 22.38 -0.83 1.48
CA TYR A 277 22.65 -1.26 2.85
C TYR A 277 21.81 -2.46 3.30
N ALA A 278 20.67 -2.73 2.66
CA ALA A 278 19.68 -3.72 3.07
C ALA A 278 19.51 -4.88 2.07
N ASP A 279 20.47 -5.14 1.17
CA ASP A 279 20.42 -6.28 0.24
C ASP A 279 20.92 -7.57 0.92
N LYS A 280 20.39 -7.85 2.11
CA LYS A 280 20.72 -9.01 2.95
C LYS A 280 19.45 -9.66 3.47
N GLN A 281 19.53 -10.95 3.76
CA GLN A 281 18.44 -11.71 4.40
C GLN A 281 18.96 -12.48 5.62
N ASN A 282 18.10 -12.57 6.63
CA ASN A 282 18.25 -13.45 7.78
C ASN A 282 16.93 -14.18 8.06
N ALA A 283 16.88 -15.04 9.04
CA ALA A 283 15.67 -15.82 9.39
C ALA A 283 14.45 -14.93 9.64
N PHE A 284 14.64 -13.79 10.32
CA PHE A 284 13.57 -12.83 10.62
C PHE A 284 13.03 -12.17 9.35
N THR A 285 13.90 -11.63 8.47
CA THR A 285 13.45 -10.96 7.24
C THR A 285 12.80 -11.93 6.25
N ILE A 286 13.23 -13.20 6.24
CA ILE A 286 12.59 -14.26 5.45
C ILE A 286 11.19 -14.55 6.01
N TRP A 287 11.07 -14.66 7.34
CA TRP A 287 9.77 -14.88 7.99
C TRP A 287 8.81 -13.72 7.75
N MET A 288 9.27 -12.47 7.90
CA MET A 288 8.49 -11.27 7.60
C MET A 288 8.00 -11.26 6.15
N SER A 289 8.90 -11.53 5.20
CA SER A 289 8.55 -11.57 3.77
C SER A 289 7.51 -12.65 3.42
N LYS A 290 7.55 -13.79 4.10
CA LYS A 290 6.56 -14.88 3.92
C LYS A 290 5.18 -14.50 4.45
N ASN A 291 5.11 -13.76 5.56
CA ASN A 291 3.86 -13.38 6.21
C ASN A 291 3.33 -12.00 5.77
N ASN A 292 4.09 -11.28 4.96
CA ASN A 292 3.82 -9.89 4.58
C ASN A 292 2.44 -9.68 3.97
N PHE A 293 1.98 -10.60 3.11
CA PHE A 293 0.68 -10.48 2.47
C PHE A 293 -0.48 -10.65 3.47
N GLY A 294 -0.36 -11.60 4.39
CA GLY A 294 -1.35 -11.77 5.46
C GLY A 294 -1.38 -10.57 6.41
N LEU A 295 -0.20 -10.04 6.80
CA LEU A 295 -0.11 -8.82 7.58
C LEU A 295 -0.82 -7.66 6.87
N TYR A 296 -0.57 -7.50 5.57
CA TYR A 296 -1.23 -6.46 4.75
C TYR A 296 -2.76 -6.62 4.70
N VAL A 297 -3.28 -7.84 4.52
CA VAL A 297 -4.73 -8.07 4.33
C VAL A 297 -5.53 -7.90 5.62
N PHE A 298 -4.98 -8.34 6.76
CA PHE A 298 -5.78 -8.51 7.98
C PHE A 298 -5.56 -7.46 9.07
N HIS A 299 -4.51 -6.62 9.00
CA HIS A 299 -4.20 -5.67 10.07
C HIS A 299 -5.35 -4.68 10.34
N CYS A 300 -6.02 -4.20 9.30
CA CYS A 300 -7.12 -3.25 9.46
C CYS A 300 -8.27 -3.84 10.28
N LEU A 301 -8.58 -5.12 10.14
CA LEU A 301 -9.64 -5.74 10.92
C LEU A 301 -9.32 -5.72 12.43
N GLY A 302 -8.06 -6.01 12.79
CA GLY A 302 -7.61 -5.91 14.19
C GLY A 302 -7.69 -4.48 14.73
N ILE A 303 -7.17 -3.51 13.96
CA ILE A 303 -7.18 -2.08 14.34
C ILE A 303 -8.60 -1.56 14.47
N SER A 304 -9.45 -1.78 13.47
CA SER A 304 -10.84 -1.30 13.46
C SER A 304 -11.66 -1.94 14.57
N THR A 305 -11.43 -3.23 14.88
CA THR A 305 -12.12 -3.89 16.00
C THR A 305 -11.72 -3.26 17.33
N ALA A 306 -10.43 -3.02 17.55
CA ALA A 306 -9.97 -2.30 18.76
C ALA A 306 -10.54 -0.88 18.83
N ALA A 307 -10.59 -0.19 17.70
CA ALA A 307 -11.17 1.15 17.60
C ALA A 307 -12.67 1.18 17.93
N LEU A 308 -13.42 0.21 17.43
CA LEU A 308 -14.85 0.08 17.73
C LEU A 308 -15.10 -0.21 19.22
N LEU A 309 -14.32 -1.10 19.83
CA LEU A 309 -14.54 -1.55 21.20
C LEU A 309 -13.96 -0.60 22.27
N LEU A 310 -12.89 0.12 21.96
CA LEU A 310 -12.15 0.93 22.92
C LEU A 310 -12.07 2.40 22.52
N GLY A 311 -11.83 2.68 21.24
CA GLY A 311 -11.67 4.06 20.75
C GLY A 311 -12.98 4.82 20.72
N LYS A 312 -14.02 4.23 20.17
CA LYS A 312 -15.35 4.86 20.07
C LYS A 312 -16.00 5.13 21.43
N PRO A 313 -15.98 4.22 22.42
CA PRO A 313 -16.44 4.51 23.77
C PRO A 313 -15.57 5.49 24.56
N GLY A 314 -14.25 5.56 24.26
CA GLY A 314 -13.33 6.49 24.91
C GLY A 314 -13.08 6.23 26.41
N ASN A 315 -13.26 5.00 26.88
CA ASN A 315 -13.20 4.67 28.31
C ASN A 315 -11.79 4.49 28.86
N LEU A 316 -10.77 4.59 28.00
CA LEU A 316 -9.35 4.41 28.35
C LEU A 316 -8.53 5.64 27.94
N PRO A 317 -7.37 5.88 28.59
CA PRO A 317 -6.43 6.90 28.13
C PRO A 317 -6.02 6.69 26.66
N ALA A 318 -5.96 7.75 25.87
CA ALA A 318 -5.68 7.71 24.44
C ALA A 318 -4.41 6.89 24.12
N ALA A 319 -3.31 7.08 24.86
CA ALA A 319 -2.07 6.33 24.69
C ALA A 319 -2.28 4.80 24.80
N MET A 320 -3.11 4.34 25.73
CA MET A 320 -3.46 2.92 25.84
C MET A 320 -4.24 2.42 24.64
N ILE A 321 -5.19 3.22 24.15
CA ILE A 321 -5.98 2.88 22.95
C ILE A 321 -5.07 2.71 21.74
N TYR A 322 -4.13 3.62 21.51
CA TYR A 322 -3.14 3.52 20.44
C TYR A 322 -2.29 2.25 20.54
N ILE A 323 -1.75 1.96 21.72
CA ILE A 323 -0.91 0.76 21.97
C ILE A 323 -1.72 -0.52 21.74
N ILE A 324 -2.93 -0.61 22.30
CA ILE A 324 -3.78 -1.79 22.15
C ILE A 324 -4.19 -1.97 20.68
N SER A 325 -4.53 -0.90 19.97
CA SER A 325 -4.85 -0.95 18.54
C SER A 325 -3.69 -1.43 17.69
N LEU A 326 -2.46 -1.00 18.02
CA LEU A 326 -1.24 -1.47 17.34
C LEU A 326 -1.02 -2.96 17.57
N ILE A 327 -1.10 -3.41 18.82
CA ILE A 327 -0.97 -4.83 19.18
C ILE A 327 -2.07 -5.65 18.50
N ALA A 328 -3.32 -5.18 18.54
CA ALA A 328 -4.46 -5.85 17.91
C ALA A 328 -4.27 -5.99 16.40
N GLY A 329 -3.73 -4.96 15.73
CA GLY A 329 -3.41 -5.01 14.31
C GLY A 329 -2.44 -6.13 13.95
N PHE A 330 -1.33 -6.26 14.69
CA PHE A 330 -0.35 -7.32 14.46
C PHE A 330 -0.87 -8.69 14.87
N VAL A 331 -1.43 -8.82 16.06
CA VAL A 331 -1.93 -10.11 16.59
C VAL A 331 -3.04 -10.66 15.72
N ALA A 332 -4.03 -9.85 15.37
CA ALA A 332 -5.12 -10.27 14.49
C ALA A 332 -4.58 -10.68 13.10
N ALA A 333 -3.64 -9.91 12.54
CA ALA A 333 -3.08 -10.21 11.23
C ALA A 333 -2.36 -11.58 11.21
N TYR A 334 -1.51 -11.85 12.18
CA TYR A 334 -0.80 -13.14 12.25
C TYR A 334 -1.72 -14.30 12.60
N ALA A 335 -2.66 -14.12 13.55
CA ALA A 335 -3.62 -15.15 13.94
C ALA A 335 -4.55 -15.52 12.76
N LEU A 336 -5.12 -14.50 12.08
CA LEU A 336 -5.99 -14.73 10.93
C LEU A 336 -5.22 -15.35 9.77
N ASN A 337 -3.99 -14.89 9.49
CA ASN A 337 -3.16 -15.51 8.45
C ASN A 337 -2.89 -16.99 8.76
N ALA A 338 -2.61 -17.34 10.01
CA ALA A 338 -2.39 -18.72 10.42
C ALA A 338 -3.65 -19.59 10.29
N VAL A 339 -4.82 -19.07 10.66
CA VAL A 339 -6.10 -19.79 10.55
C VAL A 339 -6.55 -19.92 9.09
N ILE A 340 -6.61 -18.80 8.37
CA ILE A 340 -7.10 -18.71 6.99
C ILE A 340 -6.23 -19.56 6.05
N SER A 341 -4.91 -19.61 6.26
CA SER A 341 -3.99 -20.40 5.44
C SER A 341 -4.23 -21.92 5.55
N ARG A 342 -4.88 -22.39 6.65
CA ARG A 342 -5.21 -23.81 6.86
C ARG A 342 -6.52 -24.24 6.21
N ILE A 343 -7.44 -23.32 5.93
CA ILE A 343 -8.76 -23.61 5.36
C ILE A 343 -8.66 -23.49 3.83
N PRO A 344 -8.79 -24.58 3.05
CA PRO A 344 -8.46 -24.60 1.62
C PRO A 344 -9.20 -23.54 0.78
N PHE A 345 -10.50 -23.32 1.04
CA PHE A 345 -11.29 -22.32 0.32
C PHE A 345 -10.79 -20.90 0.66
N PHE A 346 -10.69 -20.54 1.94
CA PHE A 346 -10.27 -19.21 2.36
C PHE A 346 -8.80 -18.92 2.01
N ARG A 347 -7.92 -19.94 2.10
CA ARG A 347 -6.53 -19.81 1.64
C ARG A 347 -6.45 -19.38 0.18
N TRP A 348 -7.28 -19.95 -0.67
CA TRP A 348 -7.35 -19.56 -2.08
C TRP A 348 -8.07 -18.23 -2.28
N ALA A 349 -9.26 -18.06 -1.69
CA ALA A 349 -10.11 -16.88 -1.90
C ALA A 349 -9.52 -15.59 -1.31
N VAL A 350 -8.89 -15.66 -0.13
CA VAL A 350 -8.41 -14.48 0.62
C VAL A 350 -6.91 -14.25 0.45
N LEU A 351 -6.11 -15.32 0.36
CA LEU A 351 -4.64 -15.22 0.26
C LEU A 351 -4.09 -15.51 -1.14
N GLY A 352 -4.92 -15.97 -2.08
CA GLY A 352 -4.49 -16.31 -3.45
C GLY A 352 -3.49 -17.46 -3.52
N ILE A 353 -3.40 -18.29 -2.47
CA ILE A 353 -2.46 -19.41 -2.39
C ILE A 353 -3.08 -20.64 -3.07
N LYS A 354 -2.33 -21.28 -3.96
CA LYS A 354 -2.76 -22.47 -4.70
C LYS A 354 -2.99 -23.66 -3.73
N LYS A 355 -4.01 -24.45 -4.00
CA LYS A 355 -4.21 -25.75 -3.33
C LYS A 355 -3.01 -26.65 -3.69
N GLU A 356 -2.27 -27.14 -2.71
CA GLU A 356 -1.27 -28.17 -2.95
C GLU A 356 -1.96 -29.41 -3.54
N ARG A 357 -1.53 -29.86 -4.71
CA ARG A 357 -1.91 -31.18 -5.20
C ARG A 357 -1.18 -32.19 -4.32
N LYS A 358 -1.93 -33.19 -3.80
CA LYS A 358 -1.40 -34.32 -3.01
C LYS A 358 -0.31 -35.14 -3.74
N ASN A 359 0.02 -34.82 -4.97
CA ASN A 359 0.91 -35.64 -5.84
C ASN A 359 2.34 -35.07 -5.96
N ASP A 360 2.70 -34.03 -5.20
CA ASP A 360 4.08 -33.47 -5.25
C ASP A 360 4.93 -33.95 -4.05
N VAL A 361 4.49 -35.03 -3.37
CA VAL A 361 5.27 -35.75 -2.34
C VAL A 361 5.38 -37.20 -2.79
N SER A 362 6.30 -37.45 -3.72
CA SER A 362 6.88 -38.77 -3.99
C SER A 362 8.35 -38.58 -4.43
#